data_d3aa8a4ed1ec4f8d35ab5ec724b7bec7
#
_entry.id   d3aa8a4ed1ec4f8d35ab5ec724b7bec7
#
_cell.length_a   1.000
_cell.length_b   1.000
_cell.length_c   1.000
_cell.angle_alpha   90.00
_cell.angle_beta   90.00
_cell.angle_gamma   90.00
#
_symmetry.space_group_name_H-M   'P 1'
#
loop_
_entity.id
_entity.type
_entity.pdbx_description
1 polymer ?
#
loop_
_entity_poly.entity_id
_entity_poly.type
_entity_poly.pdbx_seq_one_letter_code
_entity_poly.pdbx_strand_id
1 'polypeptide(L)'
;DVYPVLYMKYRLLGQNSSHNGIKHLVVDEMQDYSRLQYLIIKMMFPCRMTILGDKAQTMEDENQDVIGFLPKIFGKDIRRIVMNKSYRNTIEIASYANQLAGITEVELFERHGKPVEEKEFPGLIEALERVVKELKLEKQAVTEAEADRMKMADMETAGAEGQEEFSYETAAVITRTADEAREAYYILQKKLEAEGFDTKERLSLLHRDSTNFKKGLTVTTFYMAKGLEFDQVFSVFPGADRSPIVQRARYIA
;
A
#
# COMPACT_ATOMS: atom_id res chain seq x y z
N ASP A 1 7.75 21.50 11.67
CA ASP A 1 7.57 22.73 10.85
C ASP A 1 8.88 23.24 10.25
N VAL A 2 9.57 22.37 9.53
CA VAL A 2 10.84 22.71 8.85
C VAL A 2 10.59 23.47 7.54
N TYR A 3 9.49 23.18 6.85
CA TYR A 3 9.22 23.72 5.51
C TYR A 3 9.10 25.25 5.44
N PRO A 4 8.41 25.95 6.35
CA PRO A 4 8.39 27.41 6.33
C PRO A 4 9.77 28.03 6.48
N VAL A 5 10.61 27.48 7.36
CA VAL A 5 12.00 27.94 7.56
C VAL A 5 12.83 27.68 6.29
N LEU A 6 12.69 26.52 5.68
CA LEU A 6 13.40 26.17 4.45
C LEU A 6 12.96 27.07 3.28
N TYR A 7 11.67 27.37 3.16
CA TYR A 7 11.14 28.32 2.19
C TYR A 7 11.75 29.71 2.36
N MET A 8 11.77 30.24 3.60
CA MET A 8 12.38 31.53 3.92
C MET A 8 13.86 31.55 3.58
N LYS A 9 14.60 30.49 3.92
CA LYS A 9 16.02 30.34 3.57
C LYS A 9 16.25 30.49 2.08
N TYR A 10 15.52 29.76 1.25
CA TYR A 10 15.69 29.84 -0.21
C TYR A 10 15.22 31.17 -0.80
N ARG A 11 14.24 31.81 -0.20
CA ARG A 11 13.80 33.16 -0.60
C ARG A 11 14.84 34.23 -0.32
N LEU A 12 15.57 34.14 0.79
CA LEU A 12 16.54 35.14 1.23
C LEU A 12 17.94 34.90 0.65
N LEU A 13 18.38 33.65 0.59
CA LEU A 13 19.74 33.29 0.20
C LEU A 13 19.87 32.82 -1.26
N GLY A 14 18.75 32.66 -1.95
CA GLY A 14 18.73 32.12 -3.31
C GLY A 14 18.97 30.62 -3.37
N GLN A 15 19.17 30.11 -4.59
CA GLN A 15 19.38 28.70 -4.85
C GLN A 15 20.76 28.23 -4.38
N ASN A 16 20.81 27.03 -3.84
CA ASN A 16 22.07 26.35 -3.59
C ASN A 16 22.57 25.74 -4.91
N SER A 17 23.83 26.01 -5.25
CA SER A 17 24.48 25.49 -6.47
C SER A 17 24.62 23.96 -6.50
N SER A 18 24.46 23.28 -5.37
CA SER A 18 24.60 21.81 -5.27
C SER A 18 23.66 21.00 -6.17
N HIS A 19 22.54 21.60 -6.61
CA HIS A 19 21.53 20.93 -7.46
C HIS A 19 21.58 21.37 -8.94
N ASN A 20 22.49 22.24 -9.32
CA ASN A 20 22.55 22.78 -10.69
C ASN A 20 22.93 21.73 -11.75
N GLY A 21 23.52 20.60 -11.35
CA GLY A 21 23.83 19.47 -12.23
C GLY A 21 22.65 18.60 -12.60
N ILE A 22 21.51 18.74 -11.91
CA ILE A 22 20.30 17.95 -12.16
C ILE A 22 19.58 18.50 -13.37
N LYS A 23 19.42 17.66 -14.40
CA LYS A 23 18.76 18.05 -15.67
C LYS A 23 17.26 17.74 -15.69
N HIS A 24 16.82 16.77 -14.93
CA HIS A 24 15.44 16.35 -14.84
C HIS A 24 15.13 15.83 -13.44
N LEU A 25 14.04 16.27 -12.84
CA LEU A 25 13.53 15.80 -11.56
C LEU A 25 12.22 15.05 -11.80
N VAL A 26 12.11 13.87 -11.22
CA VAL A 26 10.84 13.12 -11.15
C VAL A 26 10.32 13.23 -9.73
N VAL A 27 9.07 13.67 -9.57
CA VAL A 27 8.36 13.72 -8.30
C VAL A 27 7.24 12.71 -8.41
N ASP A 28 7.28 11.69 -7.58
CA ASP A 28 6.22 10.68 -7.48
C ASP A 28 5.29 10.99 -6.32
N GLU A 29 4.10 10.36 -6.29
CA GLU A 29 3.08 10.57 -5.27
C GLU A 29 2.72 12.06 -5.09
N MET A 30 2.39 12.72 -6.18
CA MET A 30 2.16 14.18 -6.20
C MET A 30 1.17 14.66 -5.14
N GLN A 31 0.22 13.83 -4.75
CA GLN A 31 -0.83 14.14 -3.80
C GLN A 31 -0.34 14.25 -2.35
N ASP A 32 0.88 13.77 -2.06
CA ASP A 32 1.48 13.82 -0.71
C ASP A 32 2.28 15.09 -0.45
N TYR A 33 2.41 15.96 -1.46
CA TYR A 33 3.16 17.20 -1.34
C TYR A 33 2.23 18.41 -1.23
N SER A 34 2.45 19.19 -0.19
CA SER A 34 1.76 20.48 -0.02
C SER A 34 2.24 21.51 -1.03
N ARG A 35 1.43 22.57 -1.21
CA ARG A 35 1.79 23.71 -2.04
C ARG A 35 3.13 24.34 -1.66
N LEU A 36 3.42 24.41 -0.36
CA LEU A 36 4.68 24.96 0.14
C LEU A 36 5.88 24.10 -0.26
N GLN A 37 5.73 22.78 -0.19
CA GLN A 37 6.79 21.85 -0.62
C GLN A 37 7.07 22.00 -2.13
N TYR A 38 6.05 22.14 -2.97
CA TYR A 38 6.25 22.39 -4.41
C TYR A 38 6.93 23.73 -4.69
N LEU A 39 6.64 24.78 -3.92
CA LEU A 39 7.38 26.06 -4.03
C LEU A 39 8.86 25.88 -3.69
N ILE A 40 9.16 25.10 -2.66
CA ILE A 40 10.53 24.77 -2.27
C ILE A 40 11.23 23.95 -3.36
N ILE A 41 10.59 22.90 -3.85
CA ILE A 41 11.09 22.04 -4.93
C ILE A 41 11.44 22.88 -6.16
N LYS A 42 10.56 23.79 -6.57
CA LYS A 42 10.81 24.70 -7.70
C LYS A 42 12.04 25.59 -7.47
N MET A 43 12.23 26.06 -6.25
CA MET A 43 13.40 26.91 -5.92
C MET A 43 14.70 26.10 -5.85
N MET A 44 14.61 24.83 -5.41
CA MET A 44 15.78 23.95 -5.30
C MET A 44 16.26 23.41 -6.64
N PHE A 45 15.35 23.10 -7.55
CA PHE A 45 15.61 22.37 -8.78
C PHE A 45 15.18 23.19 -10.01
N PRO A 46 16.12 23.99 -10.61
CA PRO A 46 15.83 24.77 -11.82
C PRO A 46 15.91 23.91 -13.09
N CYS A 47 15.27 22.76 -13.10
CA CYS A 47 15.33 21.81 -14.20
C CYS A 47 13.93 21.42 -14.68
N ARG A 48 13.87 20.63 -15.75
CA ARG A 48 12.61 20.01 -16.19
C ARG A 48 12.11 19.04 -15.13
N MET A 49 10.78 18.95 -14.99
CA MET A 49 10.16 18.06 -14.02
C MET A 49 9.08 17.20 -14.66
N THR A 50 8.98 15.96 -14.17
CA THR A 50 7.82 15.08 -14.37
C THR A 50 7.23 14.85 -12.99
N ILE A 51 5.94 15.15 -12.86
CA ILE A 51 5.21 14.99 -11.60
C ILE A 51 4.15 13.92 -11.84
N LEU A 52 4.24 12.83 -11.07
CA LEU A 52 3.39 11.65 -11.15
C LEU A 52 2.54 11.56 -9.89
N GLY A 53 1.36 10.98 -9.99
CA GLY A 53 0.56 10.67 -8.82
C GLY A 53 -0.88 10.34 -9.15
N ASP A 54 -1.61 9.94 -8.13
CA ASP A 54 -3.00 9.56 -8.17
C ASP A 54 -3.82 10.48 -7.25
N LYS A 55 -4.72 11.25 -7.85
CA LYS A 55 -5.59 12.16 -7.07
C LYS A 55 -6.51 11.40 -6.10
N ALA A 56 -6.93 10.20 -6.43
CA ALA A 56 -7.80 9.39 -5.58
C ALA A 56 -7.11 8.90 -4.30
N GLN A 57 -5.78 8.83 -4.29
CA GLN A 57 -4.98 8.45 -3.13
C GLN A 57 -4.61 9.62 -2.21
N THR A 58 -5.24 10.78 -2.37
CA THR A 58 -5.01 11.93 -1.49
C THR A 58 -5.49 11.62 -0.07
N MET A 59 -4.59 11.74 0.91
CA MET A 59 -4.87 11.50 2.34
C MET A 59 -5.30 12.75 3.10
N GLU A 60 -4.95 13.93 2.59
CA GLU A 60 -5.27 15.22 3.20
C GLU A 60 -6.63 15.75 2.76
N ASP A 61 -7.13 16.76 3.50
CA ASP A 61 -8.42 17.37 3.26
C ASP A 61 -8.61 17.82 1.81
N GLU A 62 -9.86 17.79 1.36
CA GLU A 62 -10.32 18.15 0.00
C GLU A 62 -9.87 19.53 -0.50
N ASN A 63 -9.29 20.34 0.37
CA ASN A 63 -8.81 21.68 0.07
C ASN A 63 -7.46 21.74 -0.66
N GLN A 64 -6.75 20.62 -0.83
CA GLN A 64 -5.50 20.58 -1.59
C GLN A 64 -5.72 20.10 -3.02
N ASP A 65 -6.28 20.97 -3.86
CA ASP A 65 -6.31 20.73 -5.29
C ASP A 65 -4.91 20.87 -5.90
N VAL A 66 -4.12 19.79 -5.80
CA VAL A 66 -2.74 19.74 -6.33
C VAL A 66 -2.74 20.08 -7.82
N ILE A 67 -3.67 19.53 -8.58
CA ILE A 67 -3.79 19.77 -10.01
C ILE A 67 -4.09 21.25 -10.31
N GLY A 68 -4.90 21.89 -9.48
CA GLY A 68 -5.27 23.31 -9.64
C GLY A 68 -4.18 24.30 -9.26
N PHE A 69 -3.26 23.95 -8.34
CA PHE A 69 -2.20 24.87 -7.94
C PHE A 69 -0.87 24.63 -8.70
N LEU A 70 -0.59 23.47 -9.24
CA LEU A 70 0.65 23.21 -10.01
C LEU A 70 0.88 24.22 -11.13
N PRO A 71 -0.10 24.58 -11.97
CA PRO A 71 0.08 25.60 -13.00
C PRO A 71 0.43 26.99 -12.43
N LYS A 72 -0.06 27.32 -11.23
CA LYS A 72 0.25 28.58 -10.56
C LYS A 72 1.70 28.63 -10.04
N ILE A 73 2.28 27.48 -9.77
CA ILE A 73 3.67 27.36 -9.31
C ILE A 73 4.63 27.26 -10.49
N PHE A 74 4.39 26.36 -11.43
CA PHE A 74 5.34 26.01 -12.49
C PHE A 74 5.09 26.73 -13.82
N GLY A 75 3.98 27.45 -13.96
CA GLY A 75 3.63 28.20 -15.18
C GLY A 75 2.59 27.45 -16.01
N LYS A 76 2.19 28.05 -17.15
CA LYS A 76 1.12 27.56 -17.99
C LYS A 76 1.53 26.46 -18.98
N ASP A 77 2.83 26.24 -19.16
CA ASP A 77 3.39 25.30 -20.15
C ASP A 77 3.44 23.84 -19.60
N ILE A 78 2.54 23.52 -18.67
CA ILE A 78 2.44 22.18 -18.14
C ILE A 78 1.64 21.31 -19.11
N ARG A 79 2.27 20.23 -19.60
CA ARG A 79 1.57 19.18 -20.33
C ARG A 79 0.99 18.18 -19.33
N ARG A 80 -0.34 18.07 -19.28
CA ARG A 80 -1.04 17.05 -18.50
C ARG A 80 -1.30 15.82 -19.35
N ILE A 81 -0.98 14.65 -18.81
CA ILE A 81 -1.29 13.34 -19.38
C ILE A 81 -2.11 12.60 -18.33
N VAL A 82 -3.27 12.11 -18.70
CA VAL A 82 -4.12 11.28 -17.84
C VAL A 82 -3.95 9.83 -18.28
N MET A 83 -3.61 8.97 -17.35
CA MET A 83 -3.51 7.53 -17.54
C MET A 83 -4.75 6.91 -16.90
N ASN A 84 -5.65 6.41 -17.74
CA ASN A 84 -6.95 5.88 -17.32
C ASN A 84 -7.03 4.35 -17.36
N LYS A 85 -5.89 3.66 -17.48
CA LYS A 85 -5.83 2.20 -17.51
C LYS A 85 -5.08 1.65 -16.31
N SER A 86 -5.74 0.77 -15.55
CA SER A 86 -5.15 0.09 -14.40
C SER A 86 -4.67 -1.31 -14.79
N TYR A 87 -3.41 -1.62 -14.46
CA TYR A 87 -2.76 -2.91 -14.78
C TYR A 87 -2.38 -3.72 -13.53
N ARG A 88 -2.36 -3.08 -12.36
CA ARG A 88 -1.81 -3.66 -11.13
C ARG A 88 -2.77 -4.67 -10.51
N ASN A 89 -4.01 -4.25 -10.31
CA ASN A 89 -5.01 -5.01 -9.57
C ASN A 89 -5.84 -5.91 -10.48
N THR A 90 -6.48 -6.93 -9.90
CA THR A 90 -7.53 -7.69 -10.58
C THR A 90 -8.77 -6.82 -10.79
N ILE A 91 -9.65 -7.21 -11.71
CA ILE A 91 -10.90 -6.49 -12.00
C ILE A 91 -11.74 -6.35 -10.73
N GLU A 92 -11.80 -7.39 -9.91
CA GLU A 92 -12.60 -7.42 -8.68
C GLU A 92 -12.09 -6.39 -7.66
N ILE A 93 -10.77 -6.32 -7.43
CA ILE A 93 -10.15 -5.33 -6.54
C ILE A 93 -10.30 -3.93 -7.11
N ALA A 94 -9.97 -3.74 -8.38
CA ALA A 94 -10.04 -2.43 -9.02
C ALA A 94 -11.48 -1.89 -9.08
N SER A 95 -12.47 -2.74 -9.37
CA SER A 95 -13.88 -2.35 -9.38
C SER A 95 -14.35 -1.93 -7.98
N TYR A 96 -13.98 -2.70 -6.96
CA TYR A 96 -14.30 -2.37 -5.58
C TYR A 96 -13.66 -1.03 -5.15
N ALA A 97 -12.36 -0.86 -5.42
CA ALA A 97 -11.65 0.36 -5.09
C ALA A 97 -12.23 1.59 -5.82
N ASN A 98 -12.52 1.46 -7.11
CA ASN A 98 -13.15 2.52 -7.90
C ASN A 98 -14.53 2.91 -7.35
N GLN A 99 -15.33 1.94 -6.90
CA GLN A 99 -16.61 2.20 -6.26
C GLN A 99 -16.44 3.00 -4.95
N LEU A 100 -15.46 2.64 -4.11
CA LEU A 100 -15.15 3.38 -2.88
C LEU A 100 -14.71 4.82 -3.15
N ALA A 101 -13.92 5.04 -4.21
CA ALA A 101 -13.40 6.35 -4.58
C ALA A 101 -14.38 7.18 -5.45
N GLY A 102 -15.51 6.61 -5.90
CA GLY A 102 -16.44 7.25 -6.80
C GLY A 102 -15.86 7.47 -8.22
N ILE A 103 -14.92 6.63 -8.65
CA ILE A 103 -14.25 6.72 -9.94
C ILE A 103 -14.99 5.84 -10.95
N THR A 104 -15.39 6.42 -12.10
CA THR A 104 -16.17 5.72 -13.14
C THR A 104 -15.44 5.56 -14.46
N GLU A 105 -14.33 6.27 -14.66
CA GLU A 105 -13.68 6.42 -15.98
C GLU A 105 -12.34 5.67 -16.09
N VAL A 106 -12.14 4.59 -15.29
CA VAL A 106 -10.92 3.78 -15.37
C VAL A 106 -11.17 2.52 -16.18
N GLU A 107 -10.38 2.33 -17.22
CA GLU A 107 -10.34 1.09 -18.00
C GLU A 107 -9.54 0.05 -17.21
N LEU A 108 -10.18 -1.09 -16.93
CA LEU A 108 -9.56 -2.18 -16.18
C LEU A 108 -8.90 -3.17 -17.14
N PHE A 109 -7.70 -3.62 -16.79
CA PHE A 109 -7.05 -4.69 -17.52
C PHE A 109 -7.74 -6.03 -17.19
N GLU A 110 -7.91 -6.89 -18.18
CA GLU A 110 -8.60 -8.17 -18.05
C GLU A 110 -7.75 -9.19 -17.30
N ARG A 111 -7.68 -9.00 -15.98
CA ARG A 111 -7.02 -9.90 -15.02
C ARG A 111 -7.99 -10.19 -13.89
N HIS A 112 -8.40 -11.45 -13.76
CA HIS A 112 -9.35 -11.90 -12.76
C HIS A 112 -8.65 -12.47 -11.52
N GLY A 113 -9.31 -12.30 -10.37
CA GLY A 113 -8.88 -12.83 -9.07
C GLY A 113 -10.06 -13.19 -8.19
N LYS A 114 -9.81 -13.35 -6.89
CA LYS A 114 -10.88 -13.60 -5.93
C LYS A 114 -11.74 -12.34 -5.73
N PRO A 115 -13.04 -12.49 -5.50
CA PRO A 115 -13.89 -11.37 -5.11
C PRO A 115 -13.41 -10.70 -3.82
N VAL A 116 -13.59 -9.39 -3.73
CA VAL A 116 -13.37 -8.68 -2.47
C VAL A 116 -14.50 -9.03 -1.51
N GLU A 117 -14.15 -9.50 -0.32
CA GLU A 117 -15.11 -9.86 0.74
C GLU A 117 -15.08 -8.81 1.84
N GLU A 118 -16.26 -8.29 2.20
CA GLU A 118 -16.46 -7.48 3.41
C GLU A 118 -17.18 -8.32 4.47
N LYS A 119 -16.62 -8.34 5.68
CA LYS A 119 -17.21 -9.05 6.83
C LYS A 119 -17.11 -8.18 8.08
N GLU A 120 -18.17 -8.16 8.87
CA GLU A 120 -18.19 -7.49 10.17
C GLU A 120 -17.94 -8.52 11.29
N PHE A 121 -17.14 -8.11 12.26
CA PHE A 121 -16.79 -8.91 13.43
C PHE A 121 -17.06 -8.12 14.72
N PRO A 122 -17.36 -8.79 15.85
CA PRO A 122 -17.57 -8.13 17.13
C PRO A 122 -16.35 -7.37 17.65
N GLY A 123 -15.13 -7.83 17.28
CA GLY A 123 -13.88 -7.22 17.71
C GLY A 123 -12.69 -7.60 16.86
N LEU A 124 -11.54 -7.03 17.23
CA LEU A 124 -10.27 -7.26 16.52
C LEU A 124 -9.82 -8.72 16.59
N ILE A 125 -10.05 -9.38 17.73
CA ILE A 125 -9.60 -10.76 17.96
C ILE A 125 -10.30 -11.69 16.97
N GLU A 126 -11.60 -11.59 16.84
CA GLU A 126 -12.44 -12.40 15.95
C GLU A 126 -12.09 -12.13 14.47
N ALA A 127 -11.83 -10.87 14.12
CA ALA A 127 -11.38 -10.51 12.79
C ALA A 127 -10.03 -11.18 12.46
N LEU A 128 -9.08 -11.14 13.38
CA LEU A 128 -7.76 -11.75 13.19
C LEU A 128 -7.80 -13.29 13.23
N GLU A 129 -8.72 -13.90 13.95
CA GLU A 129 -9.02 -15.35 13.86
C GLU A 129 -9.45 -15.75 12.45
N ARG A 130 -10.29 -14.91 11.83
CA ARG A 130 -10.67 -15.13 10.43
C ARG A 130 -9.47 -15.02 9.49
N VAL A 131 -8.58 -14.06 9.68
CA VAL A 131 -7.34 -13.93 8.91
C VAL A 131 -6.50 -15.21 9.01
N VAL A 132 -6.25 -15.71 10.23
CA VAL A 132 -5.49 -16.97 10.44
C VAL A 132 -6.17 -18.14 9.74
N LYS A 133 -7.50 -18.23 9.81
CA LYS A 133 -8.26 -19.28 9.14
C LYS A 133 -8.13 -19.23 7.63
N GLU A 134 -8.21 -18.05 7.03
CA GLU A 134 -8.05 -17.87 5.57
C GLU A 134 -6.64 -18.28 5.11
N LEU A 135 -5.61 -17.84 5.83
CA LEU A 135 -4.23 -18.23 5.54
C LEU A 135 -4.00 -19.75 5.58
N LYS A 136 -4.74 -20.46 6.45
CA LYS A 136 -4.70 -21.92 6.54
C LYS A 136 -5.44 -22.62 5.42
N LEU A 137 -6.65 -22.17 5.10
CA LEU A 137 -7.49 -22.77 4.04
C LEU A 137 -6.79 -22.75 2.69
N GLU A 138 -6.11 -21.66 2.40
CA GLU A 138 -5.37 -21.52 1.15
C GLU A 138 -4.13 -22.39 1.10
N LYS A 139 -3.46 -22.59 2.24
CA LYS A 139 -2.38 -23.55 2.35
C LYS A 139 -2.83 -24.98 2.00
N GLN A 140 -3.96 -25.41 2.55
CA GLN A 140 -4.51 -26.74 2.24
C GLN A 140 -4.80 -26.89 0.75
N ALA A 141 -5.39 -25.87 0.12
CA ALA A 141 -5.69 -25.89 -1.32
C ALA A 141 -4.42 -25.95 -2.20
N VAL A 142 -3.35 -25.25 -1.81
CA VAL A 142 -2.06 -25.32 -2.53
C VAL A 142 -1.42 -26.70 -2.37
N THR A 143 -1.40 -27.24 -1.16
CA THR A 143 -0.84 -28.57 -0.88
C THR A 143 -1.60 -29.68 -1.62
N GLU A 144 -2.92 -29.59 -1.72
CA GLU A 144 -3.74 -30.52 -2.50
C GLU A 144 -3.46 -30.40 -4.01
N ALA A 145 -3.35 -29.17 -4.53
CA ALA A 145 -3.03 -28.92 -5.94
C ALA A 145 -1.61 -29.38 -6.32
N GLU A 146 -0.64 -29.22 -5.41
CA GLU A 146 0.72 -29.72 -5.58
C GLU A 146 0.77 -31.25 -5.49
N ALA A 147 0.03 -31.85 -4.56
CA ALA A 147 -0.09 -33.30 -4.44
C ALA A 147 -0.72 -33.93 -5.69
N ASP A 148 -1.71 -33.27 -6.28
CA ASP A 148 -2.31 -33.72 -7.54
C ASP A 148 -1.38 -33.55 -8.76
N ARG A 149 -0.56 -32.48 -8.78
CA ARG A 149 0.51 -32.30 -9.77
C ARG A 149 1.63 -33.35 -9.61
N MET A 150 2.03 -33.66 -8.37
CA MET A 150 3.03 -34.71 -8.10
C MET A 150 2.53 -36.12 -8.42
N LYS A 151 1.24 -36.40 -8.28
CA LYS A 151 0.65 -37.67 -8.74
C LYS A 151 0.66 -37.82 -10.26
N MET A 152 0.75 -36.72 -11.01
CA MET A 152 0.87 -36.71 -12.47
C MET A 152 2.32 -36.68 -12.97
N ALA A 153 3.30 -36.35 -12.13
CA ALA A 153 4.72 -36.39 -12.44
C ALA A 153 5.37 -37.54 -11.64
N ASP A 154 5.70 -38.63 -12.32
CA ASP A 154 6.31 -39.83 -11.73
C ASP A 154 7.48 -39.53 -10.80
N MET A 155 7.37 -40.11 -9.57
CA MET A 155 8.42 -40.58 -8.65
C MET A 155 9.86 -40.14 -8.95
N GLU A 156 10.34 -39.17 -8.15
CA GLU A 156 11.61 -39.27 -7.42
C GLU A 156 11.88 -37.93 -6.68
N THR A 157 11.74 -37.92 -5.41
CA THR A 157 12.58 -37.42 -4.34
C THR A 157 11.75 -37.11 -3.09
N ALA A 158 11.73 -38.10 -2.21
CA ALA A 158 11.32 -37.87 -0.80
C ALA A 158 12.49 -37.27 -0.06
N GLY A 159 12.22 -36.22 0.73
CA GLY A 159 13.15 -35.76 1.73
C GLY A 159 13.27 -34.26 1.89
N ALA A 160 12.23 -33.59 2.37
CA ALA A 160 12.39 -32.38 3.17
C ALA A 160 11.21 -32.33 4.14
N GLU A 161 11.47 -32.41 5.44
CA GLU A 161 10.50 -32.11 6.49
C GLU A 161 10.09 -30.65 6.30
N GLY A 162 8.88 -30.44 5.72
CA GLY A 162 8.39 -29.14 5.36
C GLY A 162 8.02 -28.30 6.58
N GLN A 163 8.77 -27.24 6.81
CA GLN A 163 8.28 -26.13 7.61
C GLN A 163 6.98 -25.62 7.00
N GLU A 164 6.01 -25.33 7.85
CA GLU A 164 4.72 -24.82 7.40
C GLU A 164 4.87 -23.46 6.67
N GLU A 165 4.55 -23.43 5.39
CA GLU A 165 4.74 -22.27 4.51
C GLU A 165 3.40 -21.59 4.19
N PHE A 166 3.36 -20.25 4.13
CA PHE A 166 2.16 -19.54 3.66
C PHE A 166 1.97 -19.80 2.15
N SER A 167 0.70 -19.85 1.71
CA SER A 167 0.36 -20.00 0.29
C SER A 167 0.70 -18.77 -0.55
N TYR A 168 0.94 -17.63 0.08
CA TYR A 168 1.37 -16.39 -0.54
C TYR A 168 2.83 -16.09 -0.22
N GLU A 169 3.58 -15.52 -1.17
CA GLU A 169 4.90 -14.96 -0.88
C GLU A 169 4.79 -13.77 0.07
N THR A 170 3.77 -12.93 -0.14
CA THR A 170 3.53 -11.72 0.65
C THR A 170 2.05 -11.57 0.98
N ALA A 171 1.74 -11.41 2.26
CA ALA A 171 0.41 -11.06 2.72
C ALA A 171 0.48 -9.86 3.67
N ALA A 172 -0.57 -9.06 3.74
CA ALA A 172 -0.64 -7.93 4.65
C ALA A 172 -1.90 -7.91 5.48
N VAL A 173 -1.76 -7.55 6.76
CA VAL A 173 -2.84 -7.06 7.61
C VAL A 173 -2.67 -5.56 7.77
N ILE A 174 -3.62 -4.80 7.24
CA ILE A 174 -3.59 -3.35 7.22
C ILE A 174 -4.59 -2.80 8.23
N THR A 175 -4.11 -1.95 9.12
CA THR A 175 -4.91 -1.29 10.16
C THR A 175 -4.91 0.23 9.98
N ARG A 176 -5.74 0.93 10.75
CA ARG A 176 -5.85 2.38 10.68
C ARG A 176 -4.70 3.07 11.40
N THR A 177 -4.35 2.63 12.61
CA THR A 177 -3.36 3.28 13.47
C THR A 177 -2.19 2.36 13.80
N ALA A 178 -1.07 2.96 14.22
CA ALA A 178 0.11 2.22 14.64
C ALA A 178 -0.14 1.40 15.92
N ASP A 179 -1.03 1.83 16.79
CA ASP A 179 -1.40 1.09 18.00
C ASP A 179 -2.22 -0.15 17.65
N GLU A 180 -3.21 0.00 16.75
CA GLU A 180 -3.96 -1.13 16.20
C GLU A 180 -3.04 -2.14 15.48
N ALA A 181 -2.06 -1.65 14.72
CA ALA A 181 -1.09 -2.53 14.06
C ALA A 181 -0.25 -3.32 15.07
N ARG A 182 0.21 -2.69 16.14
CA ARG A 182 0.94 -3.37 17.21
C ARG A 182 0.08 -4.42 17.92
N GLU A 183 -1.14 -4.07 18.26
CA GLU A 183 -2.08 -4.99 18.89
C GLU A 183 -2.38 -6.19 17.99
N ALA A 184 -2.68 -5.95 16.71
CA ALA A 184 -2.91 -6.98 15.72
C ALA A 184 -1.68 -7.90 15.55
N TYR A 185 -0.47 -7.33 15.52
CA TYR A 185 0.77 -8.10 15.45
C TYR A 185 0.92 -9.07 16.61
N TYR A 186 0.73 -8.61 17.86
CA TYR A 186 0.87 -9.48 19.04
C TYR A 186 -0.21 -10.57 19.11
N ILE A 187 -1.45 -10.27 18.70
CA ILE A 187 -2.52 -11.26 18.63
C ILE A 187 -2.19 -12.32 17.56
N LEU A 188 -1.78 -11.89 16.37
CA LEU A 188 -1.41 -12.79 15.28
C LEU A 188 -0.20 -13.65 15.64
N GLN A 189 0.83 -13.07 16.26
CA GLN A 189 2.00 -13.80 16.71
C GLN A 189 1.60 -14.98 17.61
N LYS A 190 0.83 -14.73 18.66
CA LYS A 190 0.37 -15.78 19.59
C LYS A 190 -0.47 -16.85 18.90
N LYS A 191 -1.38 -16.43 18.01
CA LYS A 191 -2.26 -17.37 17.30
C LYS A 191 -1.49 -18.23 16.30
N LEU A 192 -0.60 -17.64 15.53
CA LEU A 192 0.21 -18.35 14.53
C LEU A 192 1.23 -19.28 15.19
N GLU A 193 1.86 -18.87 16.30
CA GLU A 193 2.74 -19.75 17.09
C GLU A 193 2.01 -20.97 17.64
N ALA A 194 0.78 -20.77 18.15
CA ALA A 194 -0.06 -21.87 18.63
C ALA A 194 -0.43 -22.87 17.52
N GLU A 195 -0.39 -22.44 16.29
CA GLU A 195 -0.67 -23.25 15.09
C GLU A 195 0.61 -23.78 14.42
N GLY A 196 1.78 -23.59 15.03
CA GLY A 196 3.05 -24.12 14.54
C GLY A 196 3.72 -23.32 13.43
N PHE A 197 3.31 -22.07 13.20
CA PHE A 197 3.98 -21.20 12.20
C PHE A 197 5.27 -20.58 12.76
N ASP A 198 6.28 -20.45 11.91
CA ASP A 198 7.49 -19.69 12.23
C ASP A 198 7.23 -18.19 12.13
N THR A 199 6.82 -17.61 13.25
CA THR A 199 6.54 -16.17 13.32
C THR A 199 7.79 -15.29 13.26
N LYS A 200 8.98 -15.81 13.64
CA LYS A 200 10.22 -15.03 13.65
C LYS A 200 10.68 -14.66 12.24
N GLU A 201 10.56 -15.60 11.32
CA GLU A 201 10.98 -15.39 9.94
C GLU A 201 9.84 -14.84 9.05
N ARG A 202 8.58 -15.17 9.38
CA ARG A 202 7.45 -14.96 8.47
C ARG A 202 6.39 -13.98 8.95
N LEU A 203 6.48 -13.44 10.16
CA LEU A 203 5.60 -12.37 10.64
C LEU A 203 6.44 -11.12 10.90
N SER A 204 6.03 -10.00 10.34
CA SER A 204 6.71 -8.73 10.53
C SER A 204 5.73 -7.61 10.87
N LEU A 205 6.18 -6.68 11.71
CA LEU A 205 5.51 -5.41 11.95
C LEU A 205 6.26 -4.31 11.19
N LEU A 206 5.64 -3.77 10.16
CA LEU A 206 6.20 -2.67 9.39
C LEU A 206 5.79 -1.33 10.02
N HIS A 207 6.77 -0.59 10.48
CA HIS A 207 6.61 0.74 11.06
C HIS A 207 7.66 1.70 10.47
N ARG A 208 7.60 2.98 10.87
CA ARG A 208 8.42 4.05 10.27
C ARG A 208 9.93 3.78 10.27
N ASP A 209 10.43 3.07 11.28
CA ASP A 209 11.86 2.79 11.43
C ASP A 209 12.26 1.40 10.87
N SER A 210 11.34 0.71 10.22
CA SER A 210 11.64 -0.59 9.59
C SER A 210 12.51 -0.40 8.37
N THR A 211 13.61 -1.15 8.28
CA THR A 211 14.58 -1.06 7.19
C THR A 211 14.45 -2.18 6.16
N ASN A 212 13.79 -3.27 6.52
CA ASN A 212 13.68 -4.45 5.66
C ASN A 212 12.22 -4.90 5.52
N PHE A 213 11.82 -5.17 4.29
CA PHE A 213 10.60 -5.87 3.95
C PHE A 213 10.90 -7.37 3.88
N LYS A 214 10.12 -8.18 4.61
CA LYS A 214 10.25 -9.64 4.63
C LYS A 214 9.11 -10.30 3.88
N LYS A 215 9.38 -11.46 3.28
CA LYS A 215 8.33 -12.35 2.78
C LYS A 215 7.50 -12.89 3.95
N GLY A 216 6.25 -13.21 3.70
CA GLY A 216 5.31 -13.69 4.71
C GLY A 216 4.23 -12.68 5.04
N LEU A 217 3.74 -12.72 6.28
CA LEU A 217 2.67 -11.84 6.76
C LEU A 217 3.24 -10.55 7.36
N THR A 218 2.89 -9.43 6.77
CA THR A 218 3.24 -8.09 7.27
C THR A 218 2.03 -7.44 7.93
N VAL A 219 2.19 -6.97 9.15
CA VAL A 219 1.19 -6.13 9.83
C VAL A 219 1.64 -4.68 9.74
N THR A 220 0.76 -3.79 9.30
CA THR A 220 1.12 -2.39 9.09
C THR A 220 -0.09 -1.47 9.08
N THR A 221 0.15 -0.17 8.96
CA THR A 221 -0.91 0.82 8.74
C THR A 221 -1.08 1.11 7.25
N PHE A 222 -2.26 1.62 6.87
CA PHE A 222 -2.51 2.03 5.49
C PHE A 222 -1.55 3.13 5.00
N TYR A 223 -1.03 3.99 5.90
CA TYR A 223 0.00 4.96 5.56
C TYR A 223 1.32 4.33 5.14
N MET A 224 1.71 3.27 5.85
CA MET A 224 2.96 2.58 5.59
C MET A 224 2.84 1.56 4.46
N ALA A 225 1.61 1.07 4.20
CA ALA A 225 1.31 0.18 3.09
C ALA A 225 1.29 0.90 1.74
N LYS A 226 1.08 2.22 1.75
CA LYS A 226 1.00 3.01 0.52
C LYS A 226 2.24 2.82 -0.36
N GLY A 227 2.00 2.45 -1.62
CA GLY A 227 3.06 2.16 -2.59
C GLY A 227 3.67 0.76 -2.50
N LEU A 228 3.27 -0.06 -1.51
CA LEU A 228 3.63 -1.47 -1.44
C LEU A 228 2.63 -2.33 -2.21
N GLU A 229 3.06 -3.54 -2.56
CA GLU A 229 2.25 -4.53 -3.24
C GLU A 229 2.31 -5.86 -2.47
N PHE A 230 1.16 -6.51 -2.30
CA PHE A 230 1.03 -7.78 -1.61
C PHE A 230 0.14 -8.71 -2.44
N ASP A 231 0.41 -10.01 -2.36
CA ASP A 231 -0.41 -11.02 -3.04
C ASP A 231 -1.79 -11.13 -2.39
N GLN A 232 -1.87 -10.95 -1.07
CA GLN A 232 -3.11 -10.97 -0.30
C GLN A 232 -3.15 -9.85 0.72
N VAL A 233 -4.28 -9.15 0.82
CA VAL A 233 -4.48 -8.06 1.79
C VAL A 233 -5.72 -8.32 2.64
N PHE A 234 -5.58 -8.11 3.94
CA PHE A 234 -6.63 -8.11 4.94
C PHE A 234 -6.72 -6.72 5.57
N SER A 235 -7.67 -5.92 5.14
CA SER A 235 -7.90 -4.59 5.71
C SER A 235 -8.77 -4.71 6.94
N VAL A 236 -8.20 -4.47 8.12
CA VAL A 236 -8.88 -4.57 9.41
C VAL A 236 -9.08 -3.18 9.99
N PHE A 237 -10.31 -2.69 9.90
CA PHE A 237 -10.69 -1.38 10.40
C PHE A 237 -11.73 -1.51 11.51
N PRO A 238 -11.44 -1.07 12.75
CA PRO A 238 -12.39 -1.13 13.84
C PRO A 238 -13.62 -0.26 13.58
N GLY A 239 -14.78 -0.84 13.83
CA GLY A 239 -16.07 -0.15 13.81
C GLY A 239 -16.63 0.11 12.42
N ALA A 240 -17.92 0.51 12.42
CA ALA A 240 -18.66 0.91 11.22
C ALA A 240 -18.33 2.34 10.77
N ASP A 241 -17.11 2.82 11.00
CA ASP A 241 -16.69 4.15 10.61
C ASP A 241 -16.62 4.24 9.08
N ARG A 242 -17.57 4.98 8.52
CA ARG A 242 -17.66 5.29 7.08
C ARG A 242 -17.20 6.71 6.78
N SER A 243 -16.37 7.29 7.65
CA SER A 243 -15.78 8.60 7.40
C SER A 243 -14.97 8.62 6.10
N PRO A 244 -14.84 9.76 5.44
CA PRO A 244 -14.06 9.87 4.21
C PRO A 244 -12.62 9.35 4.33
N ILE A 245 -12.00 9.54 5.50
CA ILE A 245 -10.64 9.06 5.75
C ILE A 245 -10.55 7.53 5.78
N VAL A 246 -11.55 6.85 6.35
CA VAL A 246 -11.60 5.38 6.36
C VAL A 246 -11.91 4.82 4.99
N GLN A 247 -12.77 5.47 4.21
CA GLN A 247 -13.02 5.08 2.82
C GLN A 247 -11.76 5.22 1.96
N ARG A 248 -11.00 6.32 2.13
CA ARG A 248 -9.70 6.50 1.46
C ARG A 248 -8.68 5.46 1.92
N ALA A 249 -8.64 5.14 3.21
CA ALA A 249 -7.76 4.09 3.73
C ALA A 249 -8.08 2.73 3.12
N ARG A 250 -9.36 2.39 2.93
CA ARG A 250 -9.80 1.17 2.24
C ARG A 250 -9.43 1.17 0.75
N TYR A 251 -9.48 2.32 0.10
CA TYR A 251 -9.06 2.46 -1.31
C TYR A 251 -7.55 2.23 -1.49
N ILE A 252 -6.74 2.66 -0.52
CA ILE A 252 -5.27 2.57 -0.55
C ILE A 252 -4.79 1.17 -0.15
N ALA A 253 -5.49 0.53 0.79
CA ALA A 253 -5.19 -0.82 1.26
C ALA A 253 -5.53 -1.90 0.24
#